data_7bc238ea687df51c0e2fada61ebf60d3
#
_entry.id   7bc238ea687df51c0e2fada61ebf60d3
#
_cell.length_a   1.000
_cell.length_b   1.000
_cell.length_c   1.000
_cell.angle_alpha   90.00
_cell.angle_beta   90.00
_cell.angle_gamma   90.00
#
_symmetry.space_group_name_H-M   'P 1'
#
loop_
_entity.id
_entity.type
_entity.pdbx_description
1 polymer ?
#
loop_
_entity_poly.entity_id
_entity_poly.type
_entity_poly.pdbx_seq_one_letter_code
_entity_poly.pdbx_strand_id
1 'polypeptide(L)'
;NPDHYADEVSFLLKVYLKEFEKVKANPGETNDQFHRLLDFFAHVFEYYEADLKFLADSYQDLLRNFPEQLNRELRFKLAHGLVLFSRKGYWNEIVAIKFFLDLLALKDKEIRSLIFKHMVQLIDKVYHNGRKSEVHKELIDHITERSRDTDHGYSKNIFKLLVALMKKQIWKDSKAANLIAEGTYHDKADIVILCCRFLIENVDN
;
A
#
# COMPACT_ATOMS: atom_id res chain seq x y z
N ASN A 1 7.07 -1.05 -32.12
CA ASN A 1 8.20 -1.82 -31.62
C ASN A 1 8.85 -1.03 -30.48
N PRO A 2 8.94 -1.56 -29.23
CA PRO A 2 9.55 -0.88 -28.09
C PRO A 2 10.98 -0.40 -28.36
N ASP A 3 11.78 -1.17 -29.09
CA ASP A 3 13.18 -0.83 -29.38
C ASP A 3 13.34 0.52 -30.10
N HIS A 4 12.35 0.95 -30.86
CA HIS A 4 12.40 2.24 -31.57
C HIS A 4 12.26 3.46 -30.66
N TYR A 5 11.76 3.27 -29.42
CA TYR A 5 11.51 4.35 -28.46
C TYR A 5 12.43 4.29 -27.24
N ALA A 6 13.43 3.40 -27.23
CA ALA A 6 14.33 3.22 -26.11
C ALA A 6 15.12 4.50 -25.79
N ASP A 7 15.56 5.22 -26.83
CA ASP A 7 16.29 6.49 -26.68
C ASP A 7 15.40 7.59 -26.08
N GLU A 8 14.13 7.67 -26.52
CA GLU A 8 13.16 8.61 -25.94
C GLU A 8 12.84 8.30 -24.50
N VAL A 9 12.68 7.02 -24.14
CA VAL A 9 12.46 6.61 -22.74
C VAL A 9 13.67 6.95 -21.89
N SER A 10 14.88 6.67 -22.37
CA SER A 10 16.12 7.03 -21.70
C SER A 10 16.25 8.55 -21.48
N PHE A 11 15.87 9.34 -22.47
CA PHE A 11 15.84 10.80 -22.35
C PHE A 11 14.82 11.26 -21.30
N LEU A 12 13.59 10.73 -21.36
CA LEU A 12 12.52 11.06 -20.41
C LEU A 12 12.87 10.63 -18.97
N LEU A 13 13.64 9.56 -18.79
CA LEU A 13 14.16 9.16 -17.48
C LEU A 13 15.12 10.21 -16.90
N LYS A 14 15.99 10.79 -17.72
CA LYS A 14 16.87 11.88 -17.27
C LYS A 14 16.07 13.12 -16.86
N VAL A 15 15.00 13.42 -17.61
CA VAL A 15 14.08 14.50 -17.25
C VAL A 15 13.36 14.18 -15.96
N TYR A 16 12.88 12.94 -15.78
CA TYR A 16 12.24 12.49 -14.56
C TYR A 16 13.13 12.68 -13.33
N LEU A 17 14.39 12.24 -13.39
CA LEU A 17 15.33 12.38 -12.27
C LEU A 17 15.53 13.85 -11.90
N LYS A 18 15.63 14.74 -12.88
CA LYS A 18 15.75 16.18 -12.64
C LYS A 18 14.48 16.75 -11.95
N GLU A 19 13.30 16.37 -12.44
CA GLU A 19 12.03 16.84 -11.86
C GLU A 19 11.78 16.21 -10.49
N PHE A 20 12.20 14.97 -10.26
CA PHE A 20 12.16 14.30 -8.96
C PHE A 20 12.93 15.07 -7.89
N GLU A 21 14.17 15.53 -8.20
CA GLU A 21 14.94 16.36 -7.26
C GLU A 21 14.28 17.72 -6.98
N LYS A 22 13.60 18.32 -7.96
CA LYS A 22 12.80 19.53 -7.74
C LYS A 22 11.64 19.29 -6.78
N VAL A 23 10.90 18.19 -6.97
CA VAL A 23 9.79 17.80 -6.09
C VAL A 23 10.30 17.53 -4.67
N LYS A 24 11.46 16.90 -4.51
CA LYS A 24 12.08 16.71 -3.18
C LYS A 24 12.46 18.03 -2.53
N ALA A 25 12.93 18.99 -3.29
CA ALA A 25 13.29 20.31 -2.77
C ALA A 25 12.05 21.12 -2.35
N ASN A 26 10.95 21.00 -3.10
CA ASN A 26 9.72 21.76 -2.89
C ASN A 26 8.46 20.86 -3.04
N PRO A 27 8.23 19.92 -2.11
CA PRO A 27 7.21 18.88 -2.27
C PRO A 27 5.76 19.41 -2.30
N GLY A 28 5.52 20.63 -1.81
CA GLY A 28 4.21 21.27 -1.85
C GLY A 28 3.88 21.99 -3.16
N GLU A 29 4.87 22.20 -4.02
CA GLU A 29 4.66 22.88 -5.29
C GLU A 29 4.10 21.94 -6.37
N THR A 30 3.22 22.50 -7.22
CA THR A 30 2.69 21.74 -8.36
C THR A 30 3.76 21.65 -9.45
N ASN A 31 4.02 20.44 -9.94
CA ASN A 31 4.97 20.19 -11.01
C ASN A 31 4.28 19.40 -12.14
N ASP A 32 3.69 20.12 -13.08
CA ASP A 32 2.92 19.52 -14.19
C ASP A 32 3.78 18.61 -15.08
N GLN A 33 5.07 18.91 -15.21
CA GLN A 33 5.98 18.07 -15.98
C GLN A 33 6.19 16.73 -15.27
N PHE A 34 6.36 16.75 -13.96
CA PHE A 34 6.50 15.52 -13.17
C PHE A 34 5.21 14.68 -13.23
N HIS A 35 4.03 15.31 -13.12
CA HIS A 35 2.75 14.63 -13.25
C HIS A 35 2.60 13.92 -14.60
N ARG A 36 2.98 14.58 -15.71
CA ARG A 36 2.94 13.98 -17.05
C ARG A 36 3.91 12.81 -17.21
N LEU A 37 5.09 12.90 -16.61
CA LEU A 37 6.06 11.81 -16.61
C LEU A 37 5.56 10.59 -15.85
N LEU A 38 4.91 10.79 -14.69
CA LEU A 38 4.28 9.69 -13.94
C LEU A 38 3.21 8.98 -14.77
N ASP A 39 2.35 9.75 -15.46
CA ASP A 39 1.31 9.19 -16.34
C ASP A 39 1.93 8.44 -17.52
N PHE A 40 2.95 8.99 -18.15
CA PHE A 40 3.66 8.35 -19.25
C PHE A 40 4.30 7.01 -18.80
N PHE A 41 5.08 7.02 -17.71
CA PHE A 41 5.75 5.82 -17.25
C PHE A 41 4.76 4.74 -16.77
N ALA A 42 3.61 5.11 -16.21
CA ALA A 42 2.57 4.15 -15.86
C ALA A 42 2.05 3.37 -17.10
N HIS A 43 2.05 3.98 -18.29
CA HIS A 43 1.62 3.34 -19.53
C HIS A 43 2.69 2.49 -20.21
N VAL A 44 3.97 2.89 -20.10
CA VAL A 44 5.06 2.22 -20.83
C VAL A 44 5.83 1.22 -19.98
N PHE A 45 5.54 1.13 -18.68
CA PHE A 45 6.31 0.36 -17.72
C PHE A 45 6.52 -1.11 -18.15
N GLU A 46 5.47 -1.75 -18.68
CA GLU A 46 5.53 -3.16 -19.09
C GLU A 46 6.53 -3.43 -20.22
N TYR A 47 6.87 -2.42 -21.01
CA TYR A 47 7.79 -2.56 -22.13
C TYR A 47 9.25 -2.24 -21.77
N TYR A 48 9.48 -1.55 -20.65
CA TYR A 48 10.79 -1.05 -20.21
C TYR A 48 11.05 -1.35 -18.73
N GLU A 49 10.63 -2.53 -18.29
CA GLU A 49 10.71 -2.92 -16.86
C GLU A 49 12.10 -2.74 -16.27
N ALA A 50 13.14 -3.19 -16.99
CA ALA A 50 14.52 -3.13 -16.50
C ALA A 50 14.97 -1.68 -16.21
N ASP A 51 14.58 -0.75 -17.08
CA ASP A 51 14.97 0.66 -16.98
C ASP A 51 14.12 1.43 -15.96
N LEU A 52 12.86 1.00 -15.74
CA LEU A 52 11.88 1.70 -14.92
C LEU A 52 11.71 1.13 -13.50
N LYS A 53 12.38 0.02 -13.18
CA LYS A 53 12.24 -0.67 -11.89
C LYS A 53 12.53 0.24 -10.68
N PHE A 54 13.46 1.17 -10.80
CA PHE A 54 13.80 2.12 -9.73
C PHE A 54 12.67 3.11 -9.40
N LEU A 55 11.68 3.27 -10.29
CA LEU A 55 10.53 4.16 -10.04
C LEU A 55 9.76 3.77 -8.79
N ALA A 56 9.65 2.46 -8.50
CA ALA A 56 9.00 1.99 -7.29
C ALA A 56 9.70 2.55 -6.03
N ASP A 57 11.03 2.55 -6.01
CA ASP A 57 11.81 3.08 -4.89
C ASP A 57 11.67 4.61 -4.78
N SER A 58 11.69 5.32 -5.91
CA SER A 58 11.53 6.78 -5.93
C SER A 58 10.13 7.21 -5.48
N TYR A 59 9.08 6.47 -5.85
CA TYR A 59 7.70 6.73 -5.38
C TYR A 59 7.56 6.49 -3.87
N GLN A 60 8.18 5.41 -3.37
CA GLN A 60 8.24 5.14 -1.94
C GLN A 60 8.97 6.25 -1.18
N ASP A 61 10.11 6.72 -1.72
CA ASP A 61 10.91 7.79 -1.10
C ASP A 61 10.08 9.06 -0.89
N LEU A 62 9.34 9.51 -1.92
CA LEU A 62 8.46 10.67 -1.81
C LEU A 62 7.32 10.47 -0.80
N LEU A 63 6.66 9.32 -0.83
CA LEU A 63 5.53 9.04 0.06
C LEU A 63 5.95 8.83 1.52
N ARG A 64 7.17 8.35 1.78
CA ARG A 64 7.71 8.20 3.14
C ARG A 64 8.18 9.52 3.74
N ASN A 65 8.92 10.30 2.95
CA ASN A 65 9.60 11.48 3.47
C ASN A 65 8.73 12.73 3.46
N PHE A 66 7.74 12.80 2.55
CA PHE A 66 6.91 13.99 2.35
C PHE A 66 5.40 13.72 2.35
N PRO A 67 4.85 12.81 3.19
CA PRO A 67 3.47 12.36 3.10
C PRO A 67 2.43 13.49 3.26
N GLU A 68 2.73 14.50 4.09
CA GLU A 68 1.84 15.62 4.36
C GLU A 68 2.12 16.84 3.44
N GLN A 69 3.35 16.98 2.93
CA GLN A 69 3.78 18.11 2.11
C GLN A 69 3.38 17.97 0.64
N LEU A 70 3.39 16.73 0.12
CA LEU A 70 2.97 16.47 -1.25
C LEU A 70 1.52 16.91 -1.47
N ASN A 71 1.25 17.56 -2.61
CA ASN A 71 -0.14 17.84 -2.96
C ASN A 71 -0.94 16.53 -3.14
N ARG A 72 -2.26 16.61 -2.96
CA ARG A 72 -3.14 15.44 -2.94
C ARG A 72 -3.09 14.63 -4.24
N GLU A 73 -3.07 15.30 -5.38
CA GLU A 73 -3.07 14.65 -6.68
C GLU A 73 -1.77 13.86 -6.90
N LEU A 74 -0.63 14.47 -6.59
CA LEU A 74 0.67 13.81 -6.71
C LEU A 74 0.76 12.60 -5.77
N ARG A 75 0.34 12.75 -4.53
CA ARG A 75 0.29 11.66 -3.55
C ARG A 75 -0.55 10.49 -4.04
N PHE A 76 -1.71 10.77 -4.65
CA PHE A 76 -2.57 9.74 -5.23
C PHE A 76 -1.91 9.05 -6.43
N LYS A 77 -1.31 9.80 -7.36
CA LYS A 77 -0.61 9.25 -8.55
C LYS A 77 0.55 8.33 -8.14
N LEU A 78 1.34 8.73 -7.16
CA LEU A 78 2.45 7.90 -6.64
C LEU A 78 1.92 6.60 -6.01
N ALA A 79 0.90 6.68 -5.15
CA ALA A 79 0.28 5.51 -4.53
C ALA A 79 -0.36 4.58 -5.57
N HIS A 80 -1.03 5.13 -6.57
CA HIS A 80 -1.62 4.38 -7.68
C HIS A 80 -0.55 3.68 -8.54
N GLY A 81 0.56 4.38 -8.84
CA GLY A 81 1.71 3.80 -9.55
C GLY A 81 2.29 2.60 -8.80
N LEU A 82 2.48 2.70 -7.47
CA LEU A 82 2.95 1.58 -6.64
C LEU A 82 1.97 0.40 -6.65
N VAL A 83 0.67 0.66 -6.64
CA VAL A 83 -0.34 -0.41 -6.78
C VAL A 83 -0.22 -1.10 -8.15
N LEU A 84 0.01 -0.35 -9.24
CA LEU A 84 0.23 -0.93 -10.56
C LEU A 84 1.49 -1.81 -10.60
N PHE A 85 2.61 -1.32 -10.07
CA PHE A 85 3.86 -2.09 -10.00
C PHE A 85 3.70 -3.38 -9.19
N SER A 86 3.01 -3.31 -8.07
CA SER A 86 2.70 -4.48 -7.24
C SER A 86 1.81 -5.51 -7.97
N ARG A 87 0.77 -5.05 -8.70
CA ARG A 87 -0.11 -5.94 -9.48
C ARG A 87 0.63 -6.68 -10.59
N LYS A 88 1.57 -6.03 -11.23
CA LYS A 88 2.39 -6.61 -12.30
C LYS A 88 3.51 -7.53 -11.77
N GLY A 89 3.75 -7.56 -10.46
CA GLY A 89 4.78 -8.38 -9.83
C GLY A 89 6.19 -7.77 -9.88
N TYR A 90 6.30 -6.49 -10.19
CA TYR A 90 7.59 -5.77 -10.28
C TYR A 90 8.12 -5.32 -8.93
N TRP A 91 7.40 -5.61 -7.87
CA TRP A 91 7.77 -5.26 -6.51
C TRP A 91 7.59 -6.46 -5.58
N ASN A 92 8.56 -6.71 -4.70
CA ASN A 92 8.46 -7.83 -3.75
C ASN A 92 7.16 -7.72 -2.93
N GLU A 93 6.37 -8.77 -2.93
CA GLU A 93 5.01 -8.78 -2.38
C GLU A 93 4.98 -8.47 -0.88
N ILE A 94 5.93 -9.00 -0.10
CA ILE A 94 5.98 -8.78 1.36
C ILE A 94 6.39 -7.33 1.66
N VAL A 95 7.40 -6.82 0.94
CA VAL A 95 7.84 -5.42 1.07
C VAL A 95 6.71 -4.48 0.68
N ALA A 96 5.99 -4.79 -0.40
CA ALA A 96 4.83 -4.03 -0.85
C ALA A 96 3.72 -4.00 0.22
N ILE A 97 3.35 -5.15 0.79
CA ILE A 97 2.32 -5.25 1.83
C ILE A 97 2.70 -4.40 3.05
N LYS A 98 3.93 -4.50 3.54
CA LYS A 98 4.39 -3.71 4.70
C LYS A 98 4.32 -2.22 4.41
N PHE A 99 4.78 -1.79 3.23
CA PHE A 99 4.71 -0.39 2.83
C PHE A 99 3.26 0.11 2.71
N PHE A 100 2.38 -0.68 2.11
CA PHE A 100 0.96 -0.33 2.01
C PHE A 100 0.26 -0.28 3.36
N LEU A 101 0.65 -1.15 4.33
CA LEU A 101 0.18 -1.05 5.70
C LEU A 101 0.51 0.33 6.28
N ASP A 102 1.74 0.79 6.13
CA ASP A 102 2.15 2.11 6.63
C ASP A 102 1.37 3.25 5.96
N LEU A 103 1.05 3.14 4.67
CA LEU A 103 0.23 4.13 3.96
C LEU A 103 -1.24 4.21 4.43
N LEU A 104 -1.75 3.21 5.14
CA LEU A 104 -3.08 3.30 5.77
C LEU A 104 -3.14 4.33 6.91
N ALA A 105 -1.99 4.83 7.39
CA ALA A 105 -1.91 5.94 8.32
C ALA A 105 -2.23 7.30 7.67
N LEU A 106 -2.09 7.44 6.35
CA LEU A 106 -2.36 8.70 5.66
C LEU A 106 -3.80 9.16 5.87
N LYS A 107 -3.99 10.46 6.11
CA LYS A 107 -5.31 11.08 6.30
C LYS A 107 -6.07 11.31 4.98
N ASP A 108 -5.72 10.59 3.93
CA ASP A 108 -6.36 10.65 2.61
C ASP A 108 -7.28 9.44 2.39
N LYS A 109 -8.59 9.70 2.32
CA LYS A 109 -9.61 8.64 2.18
C LYS A 109 -9.49 7.87 0.85
N GLU A 110 -9.15 8.55 -0.22
CA GLU A 110 -9.06 7.92 -1.56
C GLU A 110 -7.86 6.97 -1.62
N ILE A 111 -6.71 7.42 -1.12
CA ILE A 111 -5.51 6.58 -1.03
C ILE A 111 -5.78 5.37 -0.13
N ARG A 112 -6.35 5.57 1.06
CA ARG A 112 -6.67 4.45 1.95
C ARG A 112 -7.62 3.45 1.30
N SER A 113 -8.63 3.90 0.57
CA SER A 113 -9.58 3.03 -0.14
C SER A 113 -8.90 2.22 -1.24
N LEU A 114 -8.05 2.87 -2.05
CA LEU A 114 -7.27 2.24 -3.10
C LEU A 114 -6.36 1.14 -2.52
N ILE A 115 -5.58 1.50 -1.51
CA ILE A 115 -4.59 0.62 -0.87
C ILE A 115 -5.28 -0.54 -0.16
N PHE A 116 -6.34 -0.28 0.60
CA PHE A 116 -7.10 -1.31 1.32
C PHE A 116 -7.59 -2.40 0.37
N LYS A 117 -8.24 -2.00 -0.73
CA LYS A 117 -8.74 -2.92 -1.75
C LYS A 117 -7.60 -3.74 -2.39
N HIS A 118 -6.49 -3.08 -2.69
CA HIS A 118 -5.33 -3.76 -3.27
C HIS A 118 -4.69 -4.73 -2.29
N MET A 119 -4.53 -4.35 -1.02
CA MET A 119 -3.91 -5.21 0.00
C MET A 119 -4.68 -6.51 0.22
N VAL A 120 -6.02 -6.45 0.29
CA VAL A 120 -6.82 -7.67 0.42
C VAL A 120 -6.56 -8.63 -0.75
N GLN A 121 -6.47 -8.11 -1.98
CA GLN A 121 -6.17 -8.91 -3.17
C GLN A 121 -4.74 -9.45 -3.17
N LEU A 122 -3.78 -8.64 -2.75
CA LEU A 122 -2.36 -9.02 -2.73
C LEU A 122 -2.08 -10.09 -1.67
N ILE A 123 -2.63 -9.93 -0.47
CA ILE A 123 -2.51 -10.92 0.60
C ILE A 123 -3.17 -12.23 0.18
N ASP A 124 -4.35 -12.18 -0.43
CA ASP A 124 -5.04 -13.36 -0.95
C ASP A 124 -4.19 -14.11 -1.98
N LYS A 125 -3.62 -13.40 -2.96
CA LYS A 125 -2.70 -13.95 -3.97
C LYS A 125 -1.49 -14.64 -3.33
N VAL A 126 -0.84 -14.00 -2.36
CA VAL A 126 0.34 -14.54 -1.65
C VAL A 126 -0.02 -15.85 -0.93
N TYR A 127 -1.20 -15.91 -0.32
CA TYR A 127 -1.67 -17.10 0.39
C TYR A 127 -2.03 -18.25 -0.53
N HIS A 128 -2.59 -17.99 -1.71
CA HIS A 128 -2.88 -19.04 -2.70
C HIS A 128 -1.62 -19.61 -3.35
N ASN A 129 -0.53 -18.84 -3.43
CA ASN A 129 0.73 -19.28 -4.02
C ASN A 129 1.59 -20.19 -3.11
N GLY A 130 1.06 -20.72 -2.01
CA GLY A 130 1.70 -21.75 -1.18
C GLY A 130 2.76 -21.24 -0.18
N ARG A 131 3.06 -19.95 -0.12
CA ARG A 131 4.02 -19.34 0.82
C ARG A 131 3.41 -19.03 2.20
N LYS A 132 2.50 -19.90 2.67
CA LYS A 132 1.59 -19.59 3.78
C LYS A 132 2.28 -19.36 5.13
N SER A 133 3.27 -20.15 5.53
CA SER A 133 3.71 -20.17 6.93
C SER A 133 4.68 -19.05 7.30
N GLU A 134 5.71 -18.80 6.49
CA GLU A 134 6.72 -17.78 6.80
C GLU A 134 6.15 -16.36 6.61
N VAL A 135 5.48 -16.15 5.47
CA VAL A 135 4.84 -14.87 5.14
C VAL A 135 3.75 -14.54 6.15
N HIS A 136 2.95 -15.53 6.57
CA HIS A 136 1.88 -15.31 7.55
C HIS A 136 2.44 -14.79 8.88
N LYS A 137 3.45 -15.46 9.43
CA LYS A 137 4.06 -15.07 10.70
C LYS A 137 4.57 -13.62 10.63
N GLU A 138 5.29 -13.29 9.56
CA GLU A 138 5.84 -11.95 9.39
C GLU A 138 4.75 -10.88 9.26
N LEU A 139 3.67 -11.16 8.52
CA LEU A 139 2.56 -10.22 8.34
C LEU A 139 1.70 -10.07 9.59
N ILE A 140 1.40 -11.15 10.31
CA ILE A 140 0.59 -11.07 11.52
C ILE A 140 1.34 -10.31 12.63
N ASP A 141 2.65 -10.49 12.75
CA ASP A 141 3.47 -9.76 13.71
C ASP A 141 3.46 -8.26 13.39
N HIS A 142 3.61 -7.91 12.10
CA HIS A 142 3.57 -6.51 11.66
C HIS A 142 2.18 -5.87 11.84
N ILE A 143 1.10 -6.58 11.52
CA ILE A 143 -0.27 -6.13 11.75
C ILE A 143 -0.56 -5.97 13.24
N THR A 144 -0.07 -6.90 14.09
CA THR A 144 -0.21 -6.81 15.54
C THR A 144 0.47 -5.56 16.10
N GLU A 145 1.68 -5.27 15.65
CA GLU A 145 2.39 -4.04 16.02
C GLU A 145 1.58 -2.79 15.64
N ARG A 146 1.12 -2.73 14.40
CA ARG A 146 0.37 -1.57 13.87
C ARG A 146 -1.06 -1.44 14.45
N SER A 147 -1.69 -2.51 14.89
CA SER A 147 -3.00 -2.45 15.57
C SER A 147 -2.95 -1.73 16.91
N ARG A 148 -1.78 -1.67 17.53
CA ARG A 148 -1.50 -1.00 18.81
C ARG A 148 -0.98 0.43 18.65
N ASP A 149 -1.02 0.99 17.45
CA ASP A 149 -0.56 2.34 17.18
C ASP A 149 -1.39 3.37 17.95
N THR A 150 -0.74 4.44 18.39
CA THR A 150 -1.38 5.55 19.10
C THR A 150 -2.29 6.38 18.22
N ASP A 151 -2.07 6.39 16.88
CA ASP A 151 -3.01 6.98 15.93
C ASP A 151 -4.24 6.09 15.81
N HIS A 152 -5.33 6.56 16.42
CA HIS A 152 -6.61 5.85 16.42
C HIS A 152 -7.13 5.56 15.01
N GLY A 153 -7.00 6.51 14.08
CA GLY A 153 -7.46 6.34 12.70
C GLY A 153 -6.70 5.23 11.98
N TYR A 154 -5.41 5.14 12.24
CA TYR A 154 -4.54 4.11 11.72
C TYR A 154 -4.87 2.73 12.31
N SER A 155 -4.88 2.61 13.64
CA SER A 155 -5.25 1.37 14.34
C SER A 155 -6.60 0.83 13.85
N LYS A 156 -7.61 1.69 13.70
CA LYS A 156 -8.92 1.31 13.16
C LYS A 156 -8.84 0.75 11.73
N ASN A 157 -8.01 1.32 10.86
CA ASN A 157 -7.83 0.81 9.51
C ASN A 157 -7.16 -0.57 9.49
N ILE A 158 -6.24 -0.82 10.41
CA ILE A 158 -5.62 -2.13 10.61
C ILE A 158 -6.64 -3.17 11.06
N PHE A 159 -7.48 -2.86 12.06
CA PHE A 159 -8.57 -3.78 12.48
C PHE A 159 -9.58 -4.03 11.37
N LYS A 160 -9.92 -3.02 10.55
CA LYS A 160 -10.78 -3.21 9.37
C LYS A 160 -10.17 -4.19 8.36
N LEU A 161 -8.87 -4.07 8.11
CA LEU A 161 -8.16 -4.99 7.21
C LEU A 161 -8.19 -6.41 7.77
N LEU A 162 -7.88 -6.58 9.04
CA LEU A 162 -7.88 -7.90 9.71
C LEU A 162 -9.26 -8.56 9.62
N VAL A 163 -10.32 -7.83 9.96
CA VAL A 163 -11.71 -8.31 9.85
C VAL A 163 -12.04 -8.68 8.39
N ALA A 164 -11.60 -7.90 7.41
CA ALA A 164 -11.85 -8.19 6.00
C ALA A 164 -11.15 -9.48 5.54
N LEU A 165 -9.91 -9.72 5.99
CA LEU A 165 -9.16 -10.93 5.68
C LEU A 165 -9.81 -12.18 6.29
N MET A 166 -10.30 -12.07 7.53
CA MET A 166 -11.03 -13.16 8.20
C MET A 166 -12.40 -13.42 7.54
N LYS A 167 -13.20 -12.39 7.26
CA LYS A 167 -14.51 -12.54 6.57
C LYS A 167 -14.37 -13.18 5.19
N LYS A 168 -13.30 -12.89 4.48
CA LYS A 168 -13.00 -13.50 3.17
C LYS A 168 -12.36 -14.88 3.27
N GLN A 169 -12.18 -15.40 4.48
CA GLN A 169 -11.56 -16.70 4.72
C GLN A 169 -10.11 -16.80 4.18
N ILE A 170 -9.45 -15.67 3.97
CA ILE A 170 -8.02 -15.59 3.60
C ILE A 170 -7.17 -16.00 4.80
N TRP A 171 -7.47 -15.44 5.97
CA TRP A 171 -6.91 -15.84 7.26
C TRP A 171 -7.95 -16.65 8.05
N LYS A 172 -7.50 -17.75 8.69
CA LYS A 172 -8.37 -18.68 9.42
C LYS A 172 -7.73 -19.14 10.75
N ASP A 173 -6.66 -18.48 11.15
CA ASP A 173 -5.86 -18.92 12.29
C ASP A 173 -6.29 -18.25 13.60
N SER A 174 -5.91 -18.89 14.70
CA SER A 174 -6.24 -18.41 16.04
C SER A 174 -5.55 -17.10 16.42
N LYS A 175 -4.38 -16.77 15.83
CA LYS A 175 -3.68 -15.52 16.15
C LYS A 175 -4.46 -14.32 15.64
N ALA A 176 -4.96 -14.40 14.39
CA ALA A 176 -5.81 -13.35 13.81
C ALA A 176 -7.11 -13.20 14.60
N ALA A 177 -7.75 -14.32 14.99
CA ALA A 177 -8.96 -14.31 15.82
C ALA A 177 -8.71 -13.71 17.21
N ASN A 178 -7.61 -14.06 17.85
CA ASN A 178 -7.22 -13.52 19.15
C ASN A 178 -6.96 -12.00 19.07
N LEU A 179 -6.31 -11.52 18.00
CA LEU A 179 -6.08 -10.09 17.84
C LEU A 179 -7.40 -9.31 17.68
N ILE A 180 -8.40 -9.87 16.97
CA ILE A 180 -9.74 -9.27 16.93
C ILE A 180 -10.40 -9.30 18.32
N ALA A 181 -10.24 -10.40 19.06
CA ALA A 181 -10.77 -10.48 20.43
C ALA A 181 -10.11 -9.45 21.35
N GLU A 182 -8.78 -9.22 21.26
CA GLU A 182 -8.11 -8.13 21.96
C GLU A 182 -8.71 -6.75 21.61
N GLY A 183 -9.10 -6.55 20.36
CA GLY A 183 -9.74 -5.31 19.92
C GLY A 183 -11.09 -4.99 20.58
N THR A 184 -11.74 -5.98 21.22
CA THR A 184 -12.96 -5.74 22.03
C THR A 184 -12.70 -5.00 23.35
N TYR A 185 -11.44 -4.94 23.78
CA TYR A 185 -10.98 -4.20 24.96
C TYR A 185 -10.27 -2.89 24.60
N HIS A 186 -10.36 -2.45 23.34
CA HIS A 186 -9.71 -1.23 22.89
C HIS A 186 -10.37 0.02 23.48
N ASP A 187 -9.60 1.09 23.75
CA ASP A 187 -10.09 2.35 24.33
C ASP A 187 -11.12 3.09 23.44
N LYS A 188 -11.18 2.75 22.15
CA LYS A 188 -12.04 3.43 21.19
C LYS A 188 -13.24 2.58 20.81
N ALA A 189 -14.42 3.12 21.12
CA ALA A 189 -15.70 2.45 20.92
C ALA A 189 -15.95 1.93 19.50
N ASP A 190 -15.49 2.63 18.47
CA ASP A 190 -15.69 2.23 17.08
C ASP A 190 -14.82 1.01 16.67
N ILE A 191 -13.66 0.80 17.29
CA ILE A 191 -12.87 -0.43 17.16
C ILE A 191 -13.56 -1.56 17.92
N VAL A 192 -13.97 -1.31 19.16
CA VAL A 192 -14.72 -2.29 19.97
C VAL A 192 -15.96 -2.78 19.20
N ILE A 193 -16.77 -1.86 18.69
CA ILE A 193 -17.99 -2.20 17.91
C ILE A 193 -17.63 -3.04 16.68
N LEU A 194 -16.57 -2.69 15.95
CA LEU A 194 -16.12 -3.44 14.78
C LEU A 194 -15.77 -4.89 15.15
N CYS A 195 -14.97 -5.06 16.19
CA CYS A 195 -14.50 -6.37 16.66
C CYS A 195 -15.64 -7.21 17.25
N CYS A 196 -16.46 -6.65 18.12
CA CYS A 196 -17.63 -7.33 18.69
C CYS A 196 -18.61 -7.79 17.60
N ARG A 197 -18.92 -6.93 16.64
CA ARG A 197 -19.82 -7.28 15.52
C ARG A 197 -19.26 -8.47 14.74
N PHE A 198 -17.97 -8.45 14.42
CA PHE A 198 -17.34 -9.58 13.74
C PHE A 198 -17.46 -10.89 14.54
N LEU A 199 -17.18 -10.86 15.84
CA LEU A 199 -17.23 -12.05 16.68
C LEU A 199 -18.66 -12.58 16.79
N ILE A 200 -19.66 -11.71 17.00
CA ILE A 200 -21.07 -12.11 17.09
C ILE A 200 -21.55 -12.76 15.77
N GLU A 201 -21.21 -12.17 14.62
CA GLU A 201 -21.58 -12.70 13.31
C GLU A 201 -20.92 -14.06 12.98
N ASN A 202 -19.86 -14.45 13.71
CA ASN A 202 -19.10 -15.67 13.44
C ASN A 202 -19.05 -16.66 14.62
N VAL A 203 -19.87 -16.48 15.66
CA VAL A 203 -19.97 -17.41 16.80
C VAL A 203 -20.72 -18.71 16.39
N ASP A 204 -21.59 -18.63 15.38
CA ASP A 204 -22.45 -19.74 14.96
C ASP A 204 -21.88 -20.53 13.75
N ASN A 205 -20.64 -20.28 13.33
CA ASN A 205 -19.96 -20.98 12.26
C ASN A 205 -18.64 -21.63 12.73
#